data_c1b60c3f5cecde463520d1b0a293905f
#
_entry.id   c1b60c3f5cecde463520d1b0a293905f
#
_cell.length_a   1.000
_cell.length_b   1.000
_cell.length_c   1.000
_cell.angle_alpha   90.00
_cell.angle_beta   90.00
_cell.angle_gamma   90.00
#
_symmetry.space_group_name_H-M   'P 1'
#
loop_
_entity.id
_entity.type
_entity.pdbx_description
1 polymer ?
#
loop_
_entity_poly.entity_id
_entity_poly.type
_entity_poly.pdbx_seq_one_letter_code
_entity_poly.pdbx_strand_id
1 'polypeptide(L)'
;ITACAIAKIYEMTYASSTLIICPANLQDMWAKYKQKYDLKADIVSMQKPIDVENTWNYRLIIVDESHNLRNSSGKRYHNIQELIHKLDCKTLLLTATPYNKDFSDLANQLKLFLSDDQDLGIRPEAYIQSLGGEREFQRKHSDIHIRSIKSFEQSDKTDDWSELMKLFLVRRTRTFIKDNFALTDESNGRKYLQFPDGSKSYFPDRIPKALKFKTQQGDQYSRLYSEKMVAMMEELLLPRYGLTKYLNEAKAEEASRAEKQLIEN
;
A
#
# COMPACT_ATOMS: atom_id res chain seq x y z
N ILE A 1 2.76 -13.43 12.32
CA ILE A 1 2.10 -14.16 13.44
C ILE A 1 0.59 -14.01 13.36
N THR A 2 0.01 -12.80 13.35
CA THR A 2 -1.46 -12.62 13.28
C THR A 2 -2.10 -13.31 12.09
N ALA A 3 -1.50 -13.20 10.91
CA ALA A 3 -1.98 -13.89 9.71
C ALA A 3 -1.97 -15.42 9.86
N CYS A 4 -0.94 -15.98 10.51
CA CYS A 4 -0.86 -17.42 10.82
C CYS A 4 -1.97 -17.84 11.81
N ALA A 5 -2.26 -17.01 12.81
CA ALA A 5 -3.36 -17.28 13.76
C ALA A 5 -4.72 -17.28 13.05
N ILE A 6 -4.96 -16.32 12.15
CA ILE A 6 -6.19 -16.28 11.33
C ILE A 6 -6.26 -17.52 10.45
N ALA A 7 -5.18 -17.91 9.77
CA ALA A 7 -5.12 -19.12 8.95
C ALA A 7 -5.47 -20.37 9.77
N LYS A 8 -4.92 -20.50 10.98
CA LYS A 8 -5.20 -21.63 11.87
C LYS A 8 -6.66 -21.67 12.32
N ILE A 9 -7.26 -20.51 12.62
CA ILE A 9 -8.68 -20.42 12.95
C ILE A 9 -9.55 -20.90 11.77
N TYR A 10 -9.24 -20.47 10.55
CA TYR A 10 -9.96 -20.89 9.35
C TYR A 10 -9.82 -22.40 9.09
N GLU A 11 -8.62 -22.93 9.24
CA GLU A 11 -8.35 -24.37 9.14
C GLU A 11 -9.22 -25.17 10.14
N MET A 12 -9.24 -24.73 11.40
CA MET A 12 -9.99 -25.42 12.46
C MET A 12 -11.51 -25.28 12.29
N THR A 13 -11.98 -24.13 11.83
CA THR A 13 -13.41 -23.84 11.71
C THR A 13 -14.04 -24.49 10.49
N TYR A 14 -13.32 -24.49 9.36
CA TYR A 14 -13.86 -24.88 8.07
C TYR A 14 -13.20 -26.15 7.49
N ALA A 15 -12.26 -26.78 8.21
CA ALA A 15 -11.45 -27.91 7.72
C ALA A 15 -10.79 -27.62 6.35
N SER A 16 -10.45 -26.37 6.08
CA SER A 16 -9.99 -25.84 4.78
C SER A 16 -8.50 -25.52 4.80
N SER A 17 -7.90 -25.42 3.64
CA SER A 17 -6.53 -24.92 3.47
C SER A 17 -6.53 -23.39 3.26
N THR A 18 -5.39 -22.77 3.51
CA THR A 18 -5.14 -21.35 3.21
C THR A 18 -4.23 -21.22 1.98
N LEU A 19 -4.56 -20.33 1.05
CA LEU A 19 -3.66 -19.97 -0.03
C LEU A 19 -2.85 -18.75 0.36
N ILE A 20 -1.53 -18.85 0.34
CA ILE A 20 -0.61 -17.76 0.64
C ILE A 20 0.09 -17.33 -0.66
N ILE A 21 -0.20 -16.11 -1.10
CA ILE A 21 0.38 -15.50 -2.30
C ILE A 21 1.41 -14.47 -1.84
N CYS A 22 2.67 -14.67 -2.17
CA CYS A 22 3.74 -13.78 -1.71
C CYS A 22 4.82 -13.56 -2.80
N PRO A 23 5.67 -12.54 -2.67
CA PRO A 23 6.88 -12.42 -3.49
C PRO A 23 7.77 -13.66 -3.36
N ALA A 24 8.49 -14.02 -4.45
CA ALA A 24 9.32 -15.23 -4.49
C ALA A 24 10.35 -15.29 -3.35
N ASN A 25 10.94 -14.17 -2.97
CA ASN A 25 11.93 -14.07 -1.88
C ASN A 25 11.33 -14.28 -0.47
N LEU A 26 10.02 -14.29 -0.32
CA LEU A 26 9.33 -14.53 0.96
C LEU A 26 8.78 -15.95 1.10
N GLN A 27 8.88 -16.79 0.06
CA GLN A 27 8.36 -18.15 0.09
C GLN A 27 9.01 -19.00 1.19
N ASP A 28 10.33 -18.93 1.35
CA ASP A 28 11.06 -19.66 2.39
C ASP A 28 10.66 -19.23 3.80
N MET A 29 10.42 -17.94 4.00
CA MET A 29 9.91 -17.41 5.28
C MET A 29 8.53 -18.00 5.60
N TRP A 30 7.62 -18.00 4.61
CA TRP A 30 6.29 -18.56 4.79
C TRP A 30 6.31 -20.09 4.97
N ALA A 31 7.22 -20.79 4.30
CA ALA A 31 7.43 -22.24 4.51
C ALA A 31 7.87 -22.53 5.96
N LYS A 32 8.77 -21.74 6.52
CA LYS A 32 9.16 -21.85 7.94
C LYS A 32 7.98 -21.57 8.88
N TYR A 33 7.15 -20.57 8.59
CA TYR A 33 5.94 -20.31 9.39
C TYR A 33 4.89 -21.40 9.24
N LYS A 34 4.68 -21.94 8.05
CA LYS A 34 3.82 -23.09 7.81
C LYS A 34 4.22 -24.28 8.69
N GLN A 35 5.50 -24.61 8.70
CA GLN A 35 6.04 -25.70 9.54
C GLN A 35 5.93 -25.37 11.04
N LYS A 36 6.34 -24.15 11.46
CA LYS A 36 6.35 -23.75 12.87
C LYS A 36 4.97 -23.75 13.51
N TYR A 37 3.94 -23.39 12.77
CA TYR A 37 2.57 -23.28 13.28
C TYR A 37 1.65 -24.40 12.76
N ASP A 38 2.22 -25.41 12.11
CA ASP A 38 1.48 -26.54 11.54
C ASP A 38 0.24 -26.09 10.76
N LEU A 39 0.45 -25.26 9.73
CA LEU A 39 -0.63 -24.69 8.93
C LEU A 39 -0.91 -25.56 7.71
N LYS A 40 -2.17 -25.85 7.44
CA LYS A 40 -2.61 -26.34 6.13
C LYS A 40 -2.66 -25.20 5.15
N ALA A 41 -1.55 -24.94 4.47
CA ALA A 41 -1.45 -23.82 3.54
C ALA A 41 -0.62 -24.20 2.31
N ASP A 42 -0.99 -23.63 1.16
CA ASP A 42 -0.19 -23.67 -0.06
C ASP A 42 0.43 -22.30 -0.29
N ILE A 43 1.71 -22.29 -0.63
CA ILE A 43 2.50 -21.07 -0.79
C ILE A 43 2.85 -20.95 -2.26
N VAL A 44 2.39 -19.87 -2.88
CA VAL A 44 2.63 -19.59 -4.29
C VAL A 44 3.29 -18.23 -4.49
N SER A 45 4.13 -18.15 -5.53
CA SER A 45 4.73 -16.88 -5.90
C SER A 45 3.75 -16.03 -6.69
N MET A 46 3.58 -14.75 -6.30
CA MET A 46 2.75 -13.83 -7.09
C MET A 46 3.35 -13.49 -8.48
N GLN A 47 4.58 -13.91 -8.77
CA GLN A 47 5.21 -13.76 -10.08
C GLN A 47 4.84 -14.87 -11.06
N LYS A 48 4.27 -15.98 -10.58
CA LYS A 48 3.88 -17.12 -11.41
C LYS A 48 2.37 -17.12 -11.63
N PRO A 49 1.89 -17.63 -12.77
CA PRO A 49 0.48 -17.95 -12.94
C PRO A 49 0.02 -18.91 -11.85
N ILE A 50 -1.14 -18.67 -11.28
CA ILE A 50 -1.73 -19.54 -10.26
C ILE A 50 -2.75 -20.42 -10.99
N ASP A 51 -2.57 -21.73 -10.90
CA ASP A 51 -3.51 -22.68 -11.47
C ASP A 51 -4.79 -22.69 -10.63
N VAL A 52 -5.85 -22.16 -11.24
CA VAL A 52 -7.15 -22.00 -10.60
C VAL A 52 -7.98 -23.29 -10.61
N GLU A 53 -7.64 -24.27 -11.46
CA GLU A 53 -8.44 -25.47 -11.63
C GLU A 53 -8.35 -26.44 -10.44
N ASN A 54 -7.24 -26.40 -9.70
CA ASN A 54 -6.98 -27.26 -8.55
C ASN A 54 -7.19 -26.60 -7.16
N THR A 55 -7.93 -25.48 -7.10
CA THR A 55 -7.99 -24.65 -5.88
C THR A 55 -9.25 -24.82 -5.02
N TRP A 56 -9.92 -25.95 -5.08
CA TRP A 56 -11.28 -26.18 -4.54
C TRP A 56 -11.46 -26.09 -3.02
N ASN A 57 -10.39 -26.04 -2.23
CA ASN A 57 -10.52 -26.14 -0.77
C ASN A 57 -9.99 -24.95 0.02
N TYR A 58 -9.84 -23.78 -0.61
CA TYR A 58 -9.43 -22.58 0.10
C TYR A 58 -10.65 -21.80 0.58
N ARG A 59 -10.60 -21.33 1.83
CA ARG A 59 -11.56 -20.41 2.44
C ARG A 59 -10.90 -19.09 2.85
N LEU A 60 -9.58 -19.07 2.82
CA LEU A 60 -8.78 -17.89 3.13
C LEU A 60 -7.65 -17.74 2.11
N ILE A 61 -7.51 -16.55 1.56
CA ILE A 61 -6.36 -16.14 0.75
C ILE A 61 -5.59 -15.08 1.52
N ILE A 62 -4.29 -15.28 1.68
CA ILE A 62 -3.38 -14.28 2.25
C ILE A 62 -2.50 -13.76 1.11
N VAL A 63 -2.53 -12.45 0.87
CA VAL A 63 -1.66 -11.79 -0.10
C VAL A 63 -0.63 -10.96 0.64
N ASP A 64 0.61 -11.42 0.66
CA ASP A 64 1.70 -10.69 1.32
C ASP A 64 2.34 -9.69 0.36
N GLU A 65 2.79 -8.56 0.92
CA GLU A 65 3.29 -7.41 0.16
C GLU A 65 2.29 -6.94 -0.92
N SER A 66 1.01 -6.82 -0.55
CA SER A 66 -0.10 -6.48 -1.45
C SER A 66 0.08 -5.13 -2.16
N HIS A 67 0.97 -4.28 -1.67
CA HIS A 67 1.35 -3.05 -2.37
C HIS A 67 1.93 -3.28 -3.78
N ASN A 68 2.39 -4.49 -4.09
CA ASN A 68 2.79 -4.87 -5.45
C ASN A 68 1.59 -4.97 -6.43
N LEU A 69 0.36 -4.94 -5.92
CA LEU A 69 -0.89 -5.02 -6.67
C LEU A 69 -1.65 -3.68 -6.71
N ARG A 70 -0.96 -2.55 -6.53
CA ARG A 70 -1.57 -1.22 -6.64
C ARG A 70 -1.96 -0.86 -8.06
N ASN A 71 -1.22 -1.36 -9.05
CA ASN A 71 -1.49 -1.11 -10.46
C ASN A 71 -2.49 -2.12 -11.00
N SER A 72 -3.74 -1.69 -11.16
CA SER A 72 -4.85 -2.51 -11.67
C SER A 72 -4.70 -2.90 -13.15
N SER A 73 -3.87 -2.21 -13.94
CA SER A 73 -3.66 -2.56 -15.36
C SER A 73 -2.71 -3.75 -15.58
N GLY A 74 -2.06 -4.24 -14.53
CA GLY A 74 -1.08 -5.30 -14.63
C GLY A 74 -1.70 -6.70 -14.76
N LYS A 75 -1.16 -7.56 -15.63
CA LYS A 75 -1.60 -8.97 -15.77
C LYS A 75 -1.65 -9.72 -14.43
N ARG A 76 -0.67 -9.46 -13.55
CA ARG A 76 -0.61 -10.06 -12.22
C ARG A 76 -1.80 -9.68 -11.35
N TYR A 77 -2.20 -8.40 -11.40
CA TYR A 77 -3.37 -7.91 -10.67
C TYR A 77 -4.62 -8.64 -11.11
N HIS A 78 -4.89 -8.70 -12.42
CA HIS A 78 -6.06 -9.37 -12.97
C HIS A 78 -6.10 -10.86 -12.63
N ASN A 79 -4.98 -11.57 -12.74
CA ASN A 79 -4.94 -13.01 -12.41
C ASN A 79 -5.27 -13.26 -10.94
N ILE A 80 -4.77 -12.43 -10.02
CA ILE A 80 -5.04 -12.60 -8.59
C ILE A 80 -6.46 -12.16 -8.26
N GLN A 81 -6.96 -11.08 -8.86
CA GLN A 81 -8.34 -10.62 -8.71
C GLN A 81 -9.33 -11.69 -9.19
N GLU A 82 -9.14 -12.23 -10.38
CA GLU A 82 -9.97 -13.30 -10.95
C GLU A 82 -9.98 -14.53 -10.03
N LEU A 83 -8.81 -14.94 -9.52
CA LEU A 83 -8.70 -16.03 -8.57
C LEU A 83 -9.52 -15.78 -7.29
N ILE A 84 -9.38 -14.59 -6.69
CA ILE A 84 -10.10 -14.22 -5.47
C ILE A 84 -11.61 -14.25 -5.70
N HIS A 85 -12.08 -13.64 -6.79
CA HIS A 85 -13.50 -13.60 -7.11
C HIS A 85 -14.06 -14.99 -7.47
N LYS A 86 -13.30 -15.83 -8.18
CA LYS A 86 -13.72 -17.20 -8.52
C LYS A 86 -13.86 -18.08 -7.29
N LEU A 87 -12.98 -17.94 -6.30
CA LEU A 87 -12.99 -18.77 -5.10
C LEU A 87 -13.97 -18.29 -4.03
N ASP A 88 -14.45 -17.05 -4.14
CA ASP A 88 -15.31 -16.40 -3.12
C ASP A 88 -14.76 -16.58 -1.68
N CYS A 89 -13.46 -16.43 -1.55
CA CYS A 89 -12.75 -16.63 -0.29
C CYS A 89 -12.60 -15.31 0.49
N LYS A 90 -12.50 -15.43 1.81
CA LYS A 90 -12.03 -14.28 2.61
C LYS A 90 -10.59 -13.96 2.27
N THR A 91 -10.29 -12.67 2.12
CA THR A 91 -8.99 -12.20 1.66
C THR A 91 -8.33 -11.36 2.75
N LEU A 92 -7.07 -11.66 3.05
CA LEU A 92 -6.23 -10.92 3.99
C LEU A 92 -5.05 -10.32 3.22
N LEU A 93 -5.03 -9.00 3.07
CA LEU A 93 -3.94 -8.27 2.45
C LEU A 93 -2.94 -7.82 3.51
N LEU A 94 -1.69 -8.15 3.34
CA LEU A 94 -0.60 -7.74 4.22
C LEU A 94 0.27 -6.73 3.49
N THR A 95 0.47 -5.57 4.08
CA THR A 95 1.35 -4.54 3.52
C THR A 95 1.86 -3.59 4.60
N ALA A 96 3.10 -3.13 4.45
CA ALA A 96 3.65 -2.06 5.28
C ALA A 96 3.22 -0.67 4.78
N THR A 97 2.88 -0.55 3.51
CA THR A 97 2.58 0.73 2.83
C THR A 97 1.33 0.58 1.96
N PRO A 98 0.11 0.69 2.55
CA PRO A 98 -1.13 0.44 1.81
C PRO A 98 -1.33 1.42 0.65
N TYR A 99 -0.86 2.65 0.75
CA TYR A 99 -0.86 3.62 -0.35
C TYR A 99 0.43 4.42 -0.40
N ASN A 100 0.75 5.03 -1.54
CA ASN A 100 1.99 5.78 -1.74
C ASN A 100 1.75 7.18 -2.34
N LYS A 101 0.97 7.28 -3.39
CA LYS A 101 0.77 8.54 -4.13
C LYS A 101 -0.62 9.12 -3.93
N ASP A 102 -1.64 8.34 -4.19
CA ASP A 102 -3.03 8.77 -4.13
C ASP A 102 -3.95 7.65 -3.62
N PHE A 103 -5.22 7.95 -3.50
CA PHE A 103 -6.22 7.02 -3.01
C PHE A 103 -6.55 5.88 -3.99
N SER A 104 -6.16 6.00 -5.26
CA SER A 104 -6.34 4.92 -6.25
C SER A 104 -5.55 3.67 -5.85
N ASP A 105 -4.40 3.84 -5.18
CA ASP A 105 -3.63 2.73 -4.62
C ASP A 105 -4.45 1.90 -3.61
N LEU A 106 -5.29 2.58 -2.80
CA LEU A 106 -6.19 1.92 -1.84
C LEU A 106 -7.36 1.27 -2.56
N ALA A 107 -8.00 2.01 -3.49
CA ALA A 107 -9.11 1.50 -4.29
C ALA A 107 -8.71 0.20 -4.98
N ASN A 108 -7.59 0.19 -5.68
CA ASN A 108 -7.10 -0.96 -6.42
C ASN A 108 -6.85 -2.18 -5.50
N GLN A 109 -6.31 -1.98 -4.30
CA GLN A 109 -6.14 -3.08 -3.35
C GLN A 109 -7.49 -3.61 -2.82
N LEU A 110 -8.45 -2.72 -2.53
CA LEU A 110 -9.79 -3.13 -2.11
C LEU A 110 -10.55 -3.85 -3.24
N LYS A 111 -10.40 -3.42 -4.48
CA LYS A 111 -11.02 -4.04 -5.68
C LYS A 111 -10.47 -5.43 -6.01
N LEU A 112 -9.42 -5.89 -5.34
CA LEU A 112 -9.01 -7.30 -5.42
C LEU A 112 -10.11 -8.24 -4.91
N PHE A 113 -10.93 -7.80 -3.94
CA PHE A 113 -11.97 -8.63 -3.32
C PHE A 113 -13.36 -7.96 -3.24
N LEU A 114 -13.46 -6.65 -3.53
CA LEU A 114 -14.73 -5.95 -3.64
C LEU A 114 -15.15 -5.87 -5.10
N SER A 115 -16.42 -6.11 -5.35
CA SER A 115 -17.04 -5.80 -6.65
C SER A 115 -17.29 -4.31 -6.75
N ASP A 116 -17.21 -3.79 -7.98
CA ASP A 116 -17.30 -2.36 -8.27
C ASP A 116 -18.59 -1.70 -7.74
N ASP A 117 -19.71 -2.42 -7.79
CA ASP A 117 -21.04 -1.93 -7.42
C ASP A 117 -21.54 -2.50 -6.07
N GLN A 118 -20.67 -3.19 -5.33
CA GLN A 118 -21.00 -3.74 -4.02
C GLN A 118 -21.38 -2.62 -3.04
N ASP A 119 -22.52 -2.79 -2.34
CA ASP A 119 -22.92 -1.87 -1.28
C ASP A 119 -22.02 -2.03 -0.07
N LEU A 120 -21.29 -0.98 0.27
CA LEU A 120 -20.36 -0.93 1.40
C LEU A 120 -21.01 -0.46 2.72
N GLY A 121 -22.30 -0.09 2.67
CA GLY A 121 -23.03 0.46 3.82
C GLY A 121 -22.69 1.92 4.14
N ILE A 122 -21.61 2.48 3.57
CA ILE A 122 -21.17 3.86 3.74
C ILE A 122 -20.99 4.53 2.38
N ARG A 123 -20.91 5.85 2.38
CA ARG A 123 -20.76 6.68 1.16
C ARG A 123 -19.73 7.79 1.39
N PRO A 124 -19.16 8.39 0.33
CA PRO A 124 -18.20 9.48 0.45
C PRO A 124 -18.92 10.79 0.79
N GLU A 125 -19.23 10.98 2.06
CA GLU A 125 -20.09 12.05 2.55
C GLU A 125 -19.50 13.44 2.28
N ALA A 126 -18.19 13.63 2.51
CA ALA A 126 -17.54 14.92 2.29
C ALA A 126 -17.55 15.33 0.81
N TYR A 127 -17.36 14.36 -0.08
CA TYR A 127 -17.45 14.60 -1.53
C TYR A 127 -18.88 14.94 -1.95
N ILE A 128 -19.87 14.17 -1.49
CA ILE A 128 -21.27 14.41 -1.79
C ILE A 128 -21.72 15.81 -1.34
N GLN A 129 -21.34 16.22 -0.13
CA GLN A 129 -21.61 17.56 0.38
C GLN A 129 -20.93 18.65 -0.47
N SER A 130 -19.71 18.41 -0.92
CA SER A 130 -18.99 19.35 -1.78
C SER A 130 -19.65 19.55 -3.15
N LEU A 131 -20.44 18.59 -3.61
CA LEU A 131 -21.23 18.68 -4.85
C LEU A 131 -22.58 19.40 -4.67
N GLY A 132 -23.02 19.63 -3.43
CA GLY A 132 -24.33 20.16 -3.12
C GLY A 132 -25.39 19.11 -2.72
N GLY A 133 -24.95 17.90 -2.41
CA GLY A 133 -25.78 16.81 -1.90
C GLY A 133 -26.00 15.66 -2.87
N GLU A 134 -26.77 14.68 -2.42
CA GLU A 134 -26.98 13.42 -3.12
C GLU A 134 -27.58 13.57 -4.52
N ARG A 135 -28.52 14.51 -4.70
CA ARG A 135 -29.15 14.76 -6.01
C ARG A 135 -28.12 15.21 -7.06
N GLU A 136 -27.20 16.07 -6.65
CA GLU A 136 -26.13 16.55 -7.54
C GLU A 136 -25.11 15.45 -7.83
N PHE A 137 -24.81 14.60 -6.84
CA PHE A 137 -24.00 13.42 -7.05
C PHE A 137 -24.63 12.49 -8.11
N GLN A 138 -25.90 12.14 -7.96
CA GLN A 138 -26.61 11.28 -8.90
C GLN A 138 -26.73 11.89 -10.31
N ARG A 139 -26.89 13.21 -10.40
CA ARG A 139 -26.90 13.91 -11.68
C ARG A 139 -25.54 13.83 -12.40
N LYS A 140 -24.45 13.92 -11.64
CA LYS A 140 -23.10 13.89 -12.19
C LYS A 140 -22.59 12.47 -12.45
N HIS A 141 -23.03 11.50 -11.66
CA HIS A 141 -22.58 10.11 -11.66
C HIS A 141 -23.78 9.15 -11.67
N SER A 142 -24.60 9.23 -12.73
CA SER A 142 -25.88 8.52 -12.84
C SER A 142 -25.77 6.99 -12.81
N ASP A 143 -24.63 6.47 -13.21
CA ASP A 143 -24.30 5.05 -13.33
C ASP A 143 -23.50 4.49 -12.14
N ILE A 144 -23.20 5.33 -11.14
CA ILE A 144 -22.42 4.93 -9.97
C ILE A 144 -23.33 4.76 -8.76
N HIS A 145 -23.33 3.56 -8.18
CA HIS A 145 -24.01 3.33 -6.91
C HIS A 145 -23.34 4.12 -5.80
N ILE A 146 -24.10 4.97 -5.08
CA ILE A 146 -23.60 5.96 -4.13
C ILE A 146 -22.79 5.36 -2.96
N ARG A 147 -23.05 4.10 -2.59
CA ARG A 147 -22.36 3.37 -1.52
C ARG A 147 -21.39 2.31 -2.03
N SER A 148 -20.87 2.48 -3.23
CA SER A 148 -19.92 1.56 -3.85
C SER A 148 -18.48 2.08 -3.77
N ILE A 149 -17.51 1.20 -4.03
CA ILE A 149 -16.10 1.61 -4.13
C ILE A 149 -15.89 2.63 -5.25
N LYS A 150 -16.65 2.53 -6.34
CA LYS A 150 -16.60 3.52 -7.43
C LYS A 150 -16.98 4.93 -6.99
N SER A 151 -17.89 5.07 -6.04
CA SER A 151 -18.25 6.39 -5.51
C SER A 151 -17.12 7.01 -4.70
N PHE A 152 -16.36 6.20 -3.96
CA PHE A 152 -15.17 6.67 -3.24
C PHE A 152 -14.01 7.02 -4.19
N GLU A 153 -13.88 6.34 -5.33
CA GLU A 153 -12.89 6.68 -6.36
C GLU A 153 -13.11 8.09 -6.96
N GLN A 154 -14.32 8.64 -6.85
CA GLN A 154 -14.61 10.02 -7.27
C GLN A 154 -14.23 11.06 -6.22
N SER A 155 -13.95 10.64 -4.99
CA SER A 155 -13.63 11.54 -3.89
C SER A 155 -12.12 11.76 -3.77
N ASP A 156 -11.72 13.03 -3.69
CA ASP A 156 -10.39 13.49 -3.32
C ASP A 156 -10.28 13.83 -1.81
N LYS A 157 -11.34 13.58 -1.04
CA LYS A 157 -11.42 13.94 0.38
C LYS A 157 -10.80 12.87 1.27
N THR A 158 -9.81 13.27 2.06
CA THR A 158 -9.13 12.39 3.03
C THR A 158 -10.11 11.79 4.04
N ASP A 159 -11.14 12.55 4.44
CA ASP A 159 -12.12 12.10 5.43
C ASP A 159 -12.93 10.92 4.93
N ASP A 160 -13.37 10.95 3.65
CA ASP A 160 -14.11 9.85 3.03
C ASP A 160 -13.27 8.56 3.02
N TRP A 161 -12.03 8.66 2.60
CA TRP A 161 -11.11 7.53 2.57
C TRP A 161 -10.74 7.01 3.96
N SER A 162 -10.66 7.92 4.94
CA SER A 162 -10.43 7.54 6.34
C SER A 162 -11.59 6.72 6.89
N GLU A 163 -12.83 7.12 6.61
CA GLU A 163 -14.03 6.37 7.02
C GLU A 163 -14.10 5.01 6.32
N LEU A 164 -13.85 4.96 5.00
CA LEU A 164 -13.80 3.70 4.27
C LEU A 164 -12.76 2.75 4.85
N MET A 165 -11.57 3.24 5.14
CA MET A 165 -10.47 2.41 5.64
C MET A 165 -10.69 1.90 7.06
N LYS A 166 -11.54 2.52 7.87
CA LYS A 166 -11.94 1.98 9.18
C LYS A 166 -12.63 0.62 9.07
N LEU A 167 -13.31 0.35 7.95
CA LEU A 167 -13.98 -0.94 7.72
C LEU A 167 -13.00 -2.07 7.36
N PHE A 168 -11.89 -1.75 6.69
CA PHE A 168 -11.02 -2.75 6.07
C PHE A 168 -9.62 -2.81 6.65
N LEU A 169 -9.10 -1.69 7.21
CA LEU A 169 -7.70 -1.57 7.59
C LEU A 169 -7.49 -1.70 9.09
N VAL A 170 -6.71 -2.72 9.48
CA VAL A 170 -6.16 -2.81 10.84
C VAL A 170 -4.71 -2.33 10.80
N ARG A 171 -4.46 -1.12 11.30
CA ARG A 171 -3.13 -0.53 11.33
C ARG A 171 -2.53 -0.57 12.74
N ARG A 172 -1.28 -1.06 12.83
CA ARG A 172 -0.47 -1.01 14.05
C ARG A 172 0.81 -0.23 13.76
N THR A 173 0.82 1.05 14.14
CA THR A 173 2.03 1.88 14.02
C THR A 173 3.05 1.51 15.09
N ARG A 174 4.34 1.76 14.84
CA ARG A 174 5.38 1.61 15.87
C ARG A 174 5.10 2.47 17.09
N THR A 175 4.57 3.67 16.89
CA THR A 175 4.16 4.59 17.96
C THR A 175 3.07 3.95 18.80
N PHE A 176 2.01 3.43 18.18
CA PHE A 176 0.93 2.73 18.88
C PHE A 176 1.47 1.56 19.73
N ILE A 177 2.35 0.73 19.15
CA ILE A 177 2.95 -0.40 19.88
C ILE A 177 3.84 0.09 21.03
N LYS A 178 4.64 1.14 20.79
CA LYS A 178 5.51 1.76 21.79
C LYS A 178 4.73 2.35 22.96
N ASP A 179 3.57 2.94 22.71
CA ASP A 179 2.79 3.62 23.74
C ASP A 179 1.88 2.67 24.53
N ASN A 180 1.40 1.59 23.90
CA ASN A 180 0.44 0.69 24.54
C ASN A 180 1.05 -0.61 25.08
N PHE A 181 2.19 -1.07 24.56
CA PHE A 181 2.74 -2.40 24.88
C PHE A 181 4.19 -2.38 25.32
N ALA A 182 4.92 -1.27 25.19
CA ALA A 182 6.31 -1.23 25.58
C ALA A 182 6.48 -0.95 27.08
N LEU A 183 7.42 -1.66 27.67
CA LEU A 183 7.92 -1.40 29.01
C LEU A 183 9.08 -0.41 28.95
N THR A 184 9.32 0.30 30.02
CA THR A 184 10.50 1.19 30.16
C THR A 184 11.57 0.48 30.97
N ASP A 185 12.79 0.43 30.46
CA ASP A 185 13.93 -0.10 31.16
C ASP A 185 14.46 0.97 32.14
N GLU A 186 14.40 0.70 33.41
CA GLU A 186 14.83 1.63 34.47
C GLU A 186 16.33 1.97 34.43
N SER A 187 17.12 1.08 33.83
CA SER A 187 18.59 1.28 33.78
C SER A 187 19.02 2.30 32.72
N ASN A 188 18.26 2.46 31.64
CA ASN A 188 18.66 3.30 30.52
C ASN A 188 17.54 4.17 29.96
N GLY A 189 16.31 4.11 30.52
CA GLY A 189 15.14 4.87 30.12
C GLY A 189 14.55 4.48 28.74
N ARG A 190 15.07 3.42 28.10
CA ARG A 190 14.62 3.01 26.75
C ARG A 190 13.39 2.14 26.83
N LYS A 191 12.49 2.33 25.87
CA LYS A 191 11.32 1.47 25.71
C LYS A 191 11.68 0.17 24.98
N TYR A 192 11.17 -0.96 25.49
CA TYR A 192 11.36 -2.28 24.89
C TYR A 192 10.08 -3.11 24.95
N LEU A 193 10.00 -4.12 24.07
CA LEU A 193 9.01 -5.18 24.14
C LEU A 193 9.62 -6.40 24.81
N GLN A 194 8.90 -6.98 25.76
CA GLN A 194 9.27 -8.25 26.37
C GLN A 194 8.50 -9.38 25.70
N PHE A 195 9.20 -10.42 25.27
CA PHE A 195 8.60 -11.60 24.70
C PHE A 195 8.35 -12.69 25.74
N PRO A 196 7.46 -13.69 25.48
CA PRO A 196 7.18 -14.77 26.43
C PRO A 196 8.38 -15.59 26.85
N ASP A 197 9.44 -15.64 26.05
CA ASP A 197 10.71 -16.28 26.33
C ASP A 197 11.64 -15.44 27.24
N GLY A 198 11.17 -14.28 27.70
CA GLY A 198 11.92 -13.35 28.52
C GLY A 198 12.86 -12.42 27.74
N SER A 199 13.01 -12.60 26.42
CA SER A 199 13.87 -11.75 25.60
C SER A 199 13.32 -10.32 25.50
N LYS A 200 14.22 -9.32 25.43
CA LYS A 200 13.88 -7.89 25.31
C LYS A 200 14.26 -7.39 23.92
N SER A 201 13.33 -6.72 23.24
CA SER A 201 13.60 -6.01 21.98
C SER A 201 13.41 -4.52 22.16
N TYR A 202 14.50 -3.77 22.12
CA TYR A 202 14.47 -2.32 22.28
C TYR A 202 14.05 -1.62 20.99
N PHE A 203 13.25 -0.56 21.13
CA PHE A 203 12.96 0.31 20.01
C PHE A 203 14.23 1.09 19.63
N PRO A 204 14.63 1.05 18.34
CA PRO A 204 15.81 1.78 17.90
C PRO A 204 15.57 3.30 17.96
N ASP A 205 16.54 4.03 18.51
CA ASP A 205 16.54 5.48 18.42
C ASP A 205 16.99 5.90 17.03
N ARG A 206 16.14 6.66 16.34
CA ARG A 206 16.46 7.23 15.03
C ARG A 206 17.14 8.58 15.23
N ILE A 207 18.44 8.58 15.23
CA ILE A 207 19.25 9.79 15.26
C ILE A 207 19.70 10.08 13.83
N PRO A 208 19.14 11.10 13.16
CA PRO A 208 19.60 11.47 11.83
C PRO A 208 21.06 11.98 11.94
N LYS A 209 21.97 11.31 11.27
CA LYS A 209 23.35 11.77 11.11
C LYS A 209 23.51 12.36 9.73
N ALA A 210 23.75 13.66 9.66
CA ALA A 210 24.17 14.27 8.41
C ALA A 210 25.61 13.80 8.11
N LEU A 211 25.76 13.03 7.05
CA LEU A 211 27.07 12.70 6.49
C LEU A 211 27.57 13.94 5.74
N LYS A 212 28.47 14.68 6.39
CA LYS A 212 29.21 15.75 5.73
C LYS A 212 30.40 15.14 5.00
N PHE A 213 30.30 15.06 3.69
CA PHE A 213 31.42 14.68 2.84
C PHE A 213 32.41 15.87 2.79
N LYS A 214 33.67 15.63 3.17
CA LYS A 214 34.74 16.57 2.91
C LYS A 214 35.20 16.31 1.47
N THR A 215 34.82 17.16 0.54
CA THR A 215 35.35 17.15 -0.83
C THR A 215 36.79 17.67 -0.79
N GLN A 216 37.75 16.85 -1.21
CA GLN A 216 39.15 17.29 -1.38
C GLN A 216 39.32 17.92 -2.77
N GLN A 217 40.24 18.94 -2.88
CA GLN A 217 40.61 19.47 -4.19
C GLN A 217 41.18 18.35 -5.05
N GLY A 218 40.49 18.02 -6.16
CA GLY A 218 40.85 16.93 -7.04
C GLY A 218 39.90 15.74 -7.06
N ASP A 219 38.98 15.65 -6.11
CA ASP A 219 37.90 14.65 -6.11
C ASP A 219 36.93 14.93 -7.26
N GLN A 220 36.46 13.86 -7.89
CA GLN A 220 35.45 13.97 -8.96
C GLN A 220 34.18 14.70 -8.49
N TYR A 221 33.77 14.50 -7.24
CA TYR A 221 32.63 15.21 -6.65
C TYR A 221 32.89 16.69 -6.44
N SER A 222 34.09 17.10 -6.08
CA SER A 222 34.49 18.49 -5.96
C SER A 222 34.41 19.23 -7.30
N ARG A 223 34.71 18.53 -8.40
CA ARG A 223 34.55 19.08 -9.77
C ARG A 223 33.07 19.17 -10.19
N LEU A 224 32.27 18.16 -9.85
CA LEU A 224 30.84 18.11 -10.17
C LEU A 224 30.03 19.17 -9.43
N TYR A 225 30.41 19.51 -8.21
CA TYR A 225 29.77 20.53 -7.37
C TYR A 225 30.52 21.84 -7.33
N SER A 226 31.46 22.07 -8.27
CA SER A 226 32.11 23.39 -8.44
C SER A 226 31.07 24.42 -8.88
N GLU A 227 31.23 25.67 -8.41
CA GLU A 227 30.34 26.78 -8.77
C GLU A 227 30.16 26.94 -10.29
N LYS A 228 31.23 26.72 -11.05
CA LYS A 228 31.21 26.75 -12.50
C LYS A 228 30.33 25.65 -13.10
N MET A 229 30.36 24.43 -12.52
CA MET A 229 29.57 23.31 -13.01
C MET A 229 28.10 23.46 -12.60
N VAL A 230 27.83 23.94 -11.40
CA VAL A 230 26.46 24.27 -10.94
C VAL A 230 25.85 25.34 -11.84
N ALA A 231 26.57 26.43 -12.10
CA ALA A 231 26.10 27.47 -13.01
C ALA A 231 25.83 26.95 -14.43
N MET A 232 26.72 26.09 -14.97
CA MET A 232 26.47 25.45 -16.26
C MET A 232 25.25 24.51 -16.23
N MET A 233 25.01 23.81 -15.12
CA MET A 233 23.83 22.94 -14.97
C MET A 233 22.55 23.75 -14.84
N GLU A 234 22.58 24.91 -14.19
CA GLU A 234 21.46 25.83 -14.09
C GLU A 234 21.12 26.51 -15.43
N GLU A 235 22.13 26.74 -16.27
CA GLU A 235 21.94 27.22 -17.65
C GLU A 235 21.43 26.14 -18.60
N LEU A 236 21.65 24.86 -18.29
CA LEU A 236 21.14 23.74 -19.07
C LEU A 236 19.62 23.62 -18.86
N LEU A 237 18.88 24.04 -19.88
CA LEU A 237 17.43 23.80 -19.98
C LEU A 237 17.18 22.32 -20.27
N LEU A 238 17.36 21.46 -19.24
CA LEU A 238 17.08 20.04 -19.36
C LEU A 238 15.55 19.82 -19.29
N PRO A 239 14.92 19.22 -20.32
CA PRO A 239 13.48 19.00 -20.34
C PRO A 239 12.97 18.24 -19.10
N ARG A 240 13.82 17.38 -18.53
CA ARG A 240 13.49 16.57 -17.33
C ARG A 240 13.28 17.42 -16.06
N TYR A 241 13.88 18.61 -15.97
CA TYR A 241 13.84 19.46 -14.77
C TYR A 241 13.24 20.84 -15.01
N GLY A 242 12.76 21.12 -16.22
CA GLY A 242 12.22 22.41 -16.58
C GLY A 242 11.26 22.32 -17.77
N LEU A 243 10.39 21.33 -17.78
CA LEU A 243 9.40 21.09 -18.86
C LEU A 243 8.52 22.31 -19.12
N THR A 244 8.21 23.11 -18.10
CA THR A 244 7.45 24.37 -18.23
C THR A 244 8.08 25.37 -19.21
N LYS A 245 9.41 25.37 -19.32
CA LYS A 245 10.13 26.27 -20.22
C LYS A 245 9.99 25.90 -21.70
N TYR A 246 9.49 24.69 -21.99
CA TYR A 246 9.29 24.16 -23.35
C TYR A 246 7.82 24.08 -23.77
N LEU A 247 6.88 24.38 -22.86
CA LEU A 247 5.45 24.40 -23.17
C LEU A 247 5.06 25.81 -23.65
N ASN A 248 4.38 25.89 -24.78
CA ASN A 248 3.67 27.12 -25.17
C ASN A 248 2.57 27.40 -24.13
N GLU A 249 2.40 28.66 -23.73
CA GLU A 249 1.41 29.09 -22.74
C GLU A 249 0.01 28.51 -22.98
N ALA A 250 -0.42 28.39 -24.23
CA ALA A 250 -1.71 27.79 -24.60
C ALA A 250 -1.82 26.28 -24.27
N LYS A 251 -0.71 25.54 -24.27
CA LYS A 251 -0.68 24.10 -23.92
C LYS A 251 -0.47 23.85 -22.42
N ALA A 252 0.06 24.81 -21.70
CA ALA A 252 0.21 24.72 -20.24
C ALA A 252 -1.15 24.78 -19.52
N GLU A 253 -2.17 25.42 -20.12
CA GLU A 253 -3.52 25.47 -19.56
C GLU A 253 -4.30 24.16 -19.75
N GLU A 254 -3.99 23.38 -20.80
CA GLU A 254 -4.64 22.08 -21.10
C GLU A 254 -4.00 20.89 -20.35
N ALA A 255 -2.81 21.07 -19.77
CA ALA A 255 -2.14 19.99 -19.05
C ALA A 255 -2.93 19.56 -17.83
N SER A 256 -3.08 18.26 -17.64
CA SER A 256 -3.75 17.69 -16.48
C SER A 256 -3.04 18.11 -15.17
N ARG A 257 -3.75 18.04 -14.03
CA ARG A 257 -3.18 18.37 -12.71
C ARG A 257 -1.92 17.57 -12.38
N ALA A 258 -1.86 16.31 -12.84
CA ALA A 258 -0.70 15.43 -12.66
C ALA A 258 0.50 15.88 -13.52
N GLU A 259 0.23 16.36 -14.74
CA GLU A 259 1.26 16.91 -15.62
C GLU A 259 1.76 18.27 -15.09
N LYS A 260 0.89 19.10 -14.53
CA LYS A 260 1.28 20.36 -13.87
C LYS A 260 2.18 20.13 -12.65
N GLN A 261 1.90 19.12 -11.82
CA GLN A 261 2.78 18.75 -10.70
C GLN A 261 4.14 18.17 -11.13
N LEU A 262 4.20 17.45 -12.26
CA LEU A 262 5.46 16.99 -12.85
C LEU A 262 6.28 18.11 -13.47
N ILE A 263 5.63 19.22 -13.80
CA ILE A 263 6.21 20.39 -14.43
C ILE A 263 6.75 21.37 -13.37
N GLU A 264 6.13 21.43 -12.19
CA GLU A 264 6.50 22.36 -11.09
C GLU A 264 7.58 21.80 -10.13
N ASN A 265 7.94 20.50 -10.22
CA ASN A 265 9.01 19.83 -9.47
C ASN A 265 10.20 19.52 -10.37
#